data_d0849b1b657fb091c027fc1652ed9e67
#
_entry.id   d0849b1b657fb091c027fc1652ed9e67
#
_cell.length_a   1.000
_cell.length_b   1.000
_cell.length_c   1.000
_cell.angle_alpha   90.00
_cell.angle_beta   90.00
_cell.angle_gamma   90.00
#
_symmetry.space_group_name_H-M   'P 1'
#
loop_
_entity.id
_entity.type
_entity.pdbx_description
1 polymer ?
#
loop_
_entity_poly.entity_id
_entity_poly.type
_entity_poly.pdbx_seq_one_letter_code
_entity_poly.pdbx_strand_id
1 'polypeptide(L)'
;MPKRTDISSILIVGAGPIIIGQACEFDYSGTQACKALREEGYRIVLVNSNPATIMTDPDMADATYVEPITPEIVAKIIEKERPDAILPTMGGQTALNCALSLQKMGVLAKYGVQMIGATAEAIDKAEDRSLFRDAMTKIGLDTPKSALANASAAKKADREKFLAEIAKIEAANADPQARAAAVAAFERKWQSGESERRKRYGEHALGQALIALAEVGLPAIIRPSFTMGGTGGGIAYNREEFLDIVERGIDASPTNEVLIEESVLGWKEYEMEVVRDKADNCIIVCSIENIDPMGVHTGDSITVAPALTLTDKEYQVMRDASLAVLREIGVETGGSNVQFAINPENGRMIVIEMNPRVSRSSAL
;
A
#
# COMPACT_ATOMS: atom_id res chain seq x y z
N MET A 1 11.71 21.47 14.54
CA MET A 1 12.79 20.43 14.46
C MET A 1 14.04 21.11 13.93
N PRO A 2 15.21 20.88 14.53
CA PRO A 2 16.43 21.50 14.02
C PRO A 2 16.80 20.89 12.66
N LYS A 3 17.44 21.72 11.81
CA LYS A 3 17.99 21.29 10.53
C LYS A 3 18.97 20.11 10.74
N ARG A 4 18.91 19.10 9.89
CA ARG A 4 19.89 18.02 9.83
C ARG A 4 21.21 18.55 9.22
N THR A 5 22.30 18.32 9.90
CA THR A 5 23.64 18.77 9.46
C THR A 5 24.50 17.61 8.91
N ASP A 6 23.99 16.40 8.98
CA ASP A 6 24.64 15.17 8.50
C ASP A 6 24.35 14.85 7.03
N ILE A 7 23.44 15.60 6.40
CA ILE A 7 23.14 15.53 4.96
C ILE A 7 23.22 16.94 4.35
N SER A 8 23.56 17.01 3.08
CA SER A 8 23.73 18.27 2.31
C SER A 8 22.95 18.26 1.00
N SER A 9 22.59 17.08 0.50
CA SER A 9 21.91 16.92 -0.78
C SER A 9 20.77 15.89 -0.70
N ILE A 10 19.65 16.21 -1.34
CA ILE A 10 18.43 15.41 -1.27
C ILE A 10 17.90 15.19 -2.68
N LEU A 11 17.62 13.93 -3.03
CA LEU A 11 16.88 13.55 -4.22
C LEU A 11 15.39 13.48 -3.89
N ILE A 12 14.59 14.31 -4.55
CA ILE A 12 13.12 14.28 -4.48
C ILE A 12 12.60 13.52 -5.70
N VAL A 13 11.73 12.54 -5.45
CA VAL A 13 11.06 11.77 -6.50
C VAL A 13 9.64 12.26 -6.65
N GLY A 14 9.28 12.71 -7.85
CA GLY A 14 7.94 13.20 -8.18
C GLY A 14 6.93 12.08 -8.42
N ALA A 15 5.69 12.49 -8.70
CA ALA A 15 4.56 11.57 -8.90
C ALA A 15 4.41 11.05 -10.35
N GLY A 16 5.11 11.65 -11.30
CA GLY A 16 4.91 11.37 -12.72
C GLY A 16 3.76 12.16 -13.33
N PRO A 17 3.04 11.60 -14.33
CA PRO A 17 1.89 12.26 -14.94
C PRO A 17 0.78 12.52 -13.92
N ILE A 18 0.12 13.66 -14.04
CA ILE A 18 -1.09 13.95 -13.27
C ILE A 18 -2.22 13.06 -13.79
N ILE A 19 -2.76 12.21 -12.92
CA ILE A 19 -3.92 11.36 -13.20
C ILE A 19 -5.15 12.03 -12.59
N ILE A 20 -6.26 12.07 -13.32
CA ILE A 20 -7.52 12.65 -12.83
C ILE A 20 -7.90 11.97 -11.51
N GLY A 21 -8.18 12.77 -10.49
CA GLY A 21 -8.48 12.29 -9.13
C GLY A 21 -7.28 11.91 -8.28
N GLN A 22 -6.05 12.00 -8.82
CA GLN A 22 -4.79 11.75 -8.10
C GLN A 22 -3.68 12.63 -8.66
N ALA A 23 -2.70 12.97 -7.84
CA ALA A 23 -1.39 13.48 -8.19
C ALA A 23 -1.23 14.99 -8.41
N CYS A 24 -2.26 15.80 -8.55
CA CYS A 24 -2.07 17.26 -8.56
C CYS A 24 -1.55 17.78 -7.21
N GLU A 25 -2.00 17.19 -6.11
CA GLU A 25 -1.51 17.47 -4.76
C GLU A 25 -0.04 17.13 -4.59
N PHE A 26 0.46 16.09 -5.26
CA PHE A 26 1.87 15.71 -5.18
C PHE A 26 2.79 16.65 -5.94
N ASP A 27 2.33 17.24 -7.04
CA ASP A 27 3.09 18.27 -7.74
C ASP A 27 3.26 19.51 -6.85
N TYR A 28 2.18 19.95 -6.22
CA TYR A 28 2.23 21.07 -5.27
C TYR A 28 3.12 20.75 -4.06
N SER A 29 2.92 19.60 -3.41
CA SER A 29 3.67 19.19 -2.22
C SER A 29 5.16 19.03 -2.53
N GLY A 30 5.49 18.45 -3.67
CA GLY A 30 6.88 18.32 -4.12
C GLY A 30 7.52 19.67 -4.41
N THR A 31 6.78 20.61 -5.01
CA THR A 31 7.23 21.99 -5.23
C THR A 31 7.51 22.68 -3.89
N GLN A 32 6.61 22.55 -2.91
CA GLN A 32 6.80 23.14 -1.58
C GLN A 32 8.00 22.51 -0.86
N ALA A 33 8.18 21.20 -0.99
CA ALA A 33 9.36 20.50 -0.44
C ALA A 33 10.66 21.03 -1.05
N CYS A 34 10.73 21.22 -2.38
CA CYS A 34 11.89 21.82 -3.04
C CYS A 34 12.21 23.21 -2.46
N LYS A 35 11.19 24.08 -2.33
CA LYS A 35 11.36 25.43 -1.79
C LYS A 35 11.85 25.38 -0.34
N ALA A 36 11.16 24.67 0.54
CA ALA A 36 11.49 24.59 1.96
C ALA A 36 12.90 24.04 2.19
N LEU A 37 13.27 22.98 1.48
CA LEU A 37 14.59 22.36 1.65
C LEU A 37 15.72 23.25 1.06
N ARG A 38 15.46 24.01 0.00
CA ARG A 38 16.43 25.01 -0.50
C ARG A 38 16.60 26.18 0.45
N GLU A 39 15.53 26.66 1.06
CA GLU A 39 15.61 27.70 2.11
C GLU A 39 16.43 27.24 3.30
N GLU A 40 16.37 25.94 3.65
CA GLU A 40 17.22 25.32 4.64
C GLU A 40 18.67 25.11 4.15
N GLY A 41 18.97 25.37 2.87
CA GLY A 41 20.30 25.29 2.29
C GLY A 41 20.75 23.89 1.89
N TYR A 42 19.82 22.97 1.59
CA TYR A 42 20.13 21.69 0.96
C TYR A 42 20.25 21.86 -0.55
N ARG A 43 21.14 21.08 -1.17
CA ARG A 43 21.17 20.90 -2.61
C ARG A 43 20.05 19.93 -3.02
N ILE A 44 19.18 20.34 -3.95
CA ILE A 44 18.03 19.56 -4.39
C ILE A 44 18.28 18.98 -5.78
N VAL A 45 18.14 17.67 -5.87
CA VAL A 45 18.03 16.94 -7.13
C VAL A 45 16.59 16.48 -7.26
N LEU A 46 15.98 16.73 -8.42
CA LEU A 46 14.58 16.37 -8.68
C LEU A 46 14.50 15.43 -9.88
N VAL A 47 13.67 14.39 -9.76
CA VAL A 47 13.24 13.57 -10.91
C VAL A 47 11.72 13.55 -10.99
N ASN A 48 11.16 13.90 -12.13
CA ASN A 48 9.74 13.77 -12.44
C ASN A 48 9.56 13.54 -13.95
N SER A 49 8.67 12.65 -14.34
CA SER A 49 8.48 12.32 -15.77
C SER A 49 7.58 13.29 -16.51
N ASN A 50 6.89 14.18 -15.82
CA ASN A 50 6.02 15.18 -16.46
C ASN A 50 6.74 16.53 -16.61
N PRO A 51 7.00 16.97 -17.86
CA PRO A 51 7.67 18.27 -18.11
C PRO A 51 6.77 19.49 -17.88
N ALA A 52 5.46 19.29 -17.74
CA ALA A 52 4.47 20.36 -17.69
C ALA A 52 3.93 20.60 -16.28
N THR A 53 4.75 20.37 -15.24
CA THR A 53 4.38 20.59 -13.85
C THR A 53 5.18 21.73 -13.23
N ILE A 54 4.65 22.34 -12.16
CA ILE A 54 5.37 23.37 -11.40
C ILE A 54 6.67 22.81 -10.83
N MET A 55 6.65 21.56 -10.38
CA MET A 55 7.80 20.88 -9.79
C MET A 55 9.00 20.83 -10.77
N THR A 56 8.76 20.67 -12.06
CA THR A 56 9.83 20.57 -13.09
C THR A 56 10.28 21.91 -13.65
N ASP A 57 9.79 23.02 -13.11
CA ASP A 57 10.33 24.34 -13.43
C ASP A 57 11.83 24.37 -13.12
N PRO A 58 12.68 24.87 -14.05
CA PRO A 58 14.14 24.89 -13.88
C PRO A 58 14.62 25.59 -12.58
N ASP A 59 13.85 26.53 -12.07
CA ASP A 59 14.21 27.28 -10.86
C ASP A 59 13.87 26.54 -9.56
N MET A 60 13.18 25.40 -9.63
CA MET A 60 12.75 24.65 -8.43
C MET A 60 13.86 23.82 -7.78
N ALA A 61 14.78 23.27 -8.54
CA ALA A 61 15.85 22.41 -8.04
C ALA A 61 17.22 22.78 -8.62
N ASP A 62 18.29 22.36 -7.96
CA ASP A 62 19.66 22.58 -8.45
C ASP A 62 20.00 21.66 -9.65
N ALA A 63 19.31 20.52 -9.75
CA ALA A 63 19.35 19.63 -10.90
C ALA A 63 17.97 19.00 -11.10
N THR A 64 17.37 19.20 -12.29
CA THR A 64 16.05 18.66 -12.64
C THR A 64 16.20 17.62 -13.74
N TYR A 65 15.65 16.43 -13.52
CA TYR A 65 15.59 15.32 -14.47
C TYR A 65 14.15 15.09 -14.90
N VAL A 66 13.86 15.41 -16.17
CA VAL A 66 12.57 15.06 -16.79
C VAL A 66 12.73 13.69 -17.44
N GLU A 67 12.62 12.65 -16.63
CA GLU A 67 12.91 11.26 -17.01
C GLU A 67 11.85 10.32 -16.43
N PRO A 68 11.67 9.12 -17.02
CA PRO A 68 10.79 8.11 -16.45
C PRO A 68 11.16 7.76 -15.00
N ILE A 69 10.16 7.71 -14.12
CA ILE A 69 10.34 7.31 -12.71
C ILE A 69 10.39 5.78 -12.65
N THR A 70 11.48 5.21 -13.14
CA THR A 70 11.77 3.77 -13.01
C THR A 70 13.01 3.56 -12.14
N PRO A 71 13.11 2.43 -11.42
CA PRO A 71 14.26 2.17 -10.57
C PRO A 71 15.60 2.24 -11.32
N GLU A 72 15.63 1.81 -12.59
CA GLU A 72 16.85 1.79 -13.41
C GLU A 72 17.32 3.21 -13.78
N ILE A 73 16.38 4.10 -14.10
CA ILE A 73 16.70 5.50 -14.43
C ILE A 73 17.10 6.25 -13.18
N VAL A 74 16.32 6.09 -12.09
CA VAL A 74 16.61 6.77 -10.82
C VAL A 74 17.95 6.27 -10.24
N ALA A 75 18.31 4.99 -10.42
CA ALA A 75 19.61 4.47 -10.04
C ALA A 75 20.77 5.17 -10.78
N LYS A 76 20.61 5.48 -12.08
CA LYS A 76 21.60 6.24 -12.86
C LYS A 76 21.71 7.68 -12.38
N ILE A 77 20.60 8.30 -11.98
CA ILE A 77 20.61 9.65 -11.40
C ILE A 77 21.34 9.64 -10.07
N ILE A 78 21.08 8.65 -9.20
CA ILE A 78 21.78 8.47 -7.92
C ILE A 78 23.30 8.26 -8.17
N GLU A 79 23.67 7.44 -9.15
CA GLU A 79 25.08 7.22 -9.49
C GLU A 79 25.78 8.50 -9.91
N LYS A 80 25.12 9.36 -10.68
CA LYS A 80 25.65 10.63 -11.18
C LYS A 80 25.69 11.72 -10.11
N GLU A 81 24.58 11.93 -9.42
CA GLU A 81 24.37 13.08 -8.51
C GLU A 81 24.88 12.82 -7.09
N ARG A 82 24.94 11.55 -6.66
CA ARG A 82 25.40 11.13 -5.31
C ARG A 82 24.69 11.87 -4.19
N PRO A 83 23.35 11.89 -4.15
CA PRO A 83 22.64 12.55 -3.07
C PRO A 83 22.87 11.80 -1.75
N ASP A 84 22.89 12.53 -0.63
CA ASP A 84 23.00 11.94 0.71
C ASP A 84 21.69 11.25 1.12
N ALA A 85 20.57 11.75 0.63
CA ALA A 85 19.24 11.22 0.97
C ALA A 85 18.28 11.21 -0.23
N ILE A 86 17.28 10.31 -0.17
CA ILE A 86 16.13 10.27 -1.07
C ILE A 86 14.84 10.53 -0.30
N LEU A 87 14.00 11.42 -0.81
CA LEU A 87 12.69 11.77 -0.26
C LEU A 87 11.57 11.28 -1.20
N PRO A 88 11.01 10.08 -0.99
CA PRO A 88 9.99 9.52 -1.86
C PRO A 88 8.57 9.93 -1.47
N THR A 89 8.36 10.46 -0.28
CA THR A 89 7.03 10.69 0.31
C THR A 89 6.26 11.86 -0.32
N MET A 90 6.88 12.60 -1.25
CA MET A 90 6.28 13.72 -1.98
C MET A 90 5.71 13.34 -3.34
N GLY A 91 5.98 12.14 -3.84
CA GLY A 91 5.60 11.70 -5.18
C GLY A 91 4.56 10.57 -5.22
N GLY A 92 3.77 10.41 -4.17
CA GLY A 92 2.71 9.42 -4.09
C GLY A 92 3.22 7.98 -4.20
N GLN A 93 2.34 7.07 -4.60
CA GLN A 93 2.66 5.64 -4.69
C GLN A 93 3.76 5.33 -5.71
N THR A 94 3.84 6.08 -6.79
CA THR A 94 4.90 5.91 -7.81
C THR A 94 6.29 6.08 -7.20
N ALA A 95 6.48 7.13 -6.41
CA ALA A 95 7.76 7.40 -5.77
C ALA A 95 8.09 6.40 -4.66
N LEU A 96 7.10 5.99 -3.85
CA LEU A 96 7.27 4.97 -2.81
C LEU A 96 7.71 3.63 -3.43
N ASN A 97 7.01 3.16 -4.46
CA ASN A 97 7.33 1.91 -5.14
C ASN A 97 8.73 1.94 -5.80
N CYS A 98 9.10 3.08 -6.39
CA CYS A 98 10.44 3.27 -6.94
C CYS A 98 11.51 3.18 -5.85
N ALA A 99 11.32 3.85 -4.72
CA ALA A 99 12.27 3.84 -3.60
C ALA A 99 12.42 2.44 -2.98
N LEU A 100 11.33 1.71 -2.78
CA LEU A 100 11.37 0.31 -2.32
C LEU A 100 12.13 -0.60 -3.29
N SER A 101 11.95 -0.39 -4.59
CA SER A 101 12.67 -1.15 -5.63
C SER A 101 14.17 -0.84 -5.59
N LEU A 102 14.56 0.44 -5.46
CA LEU A 102 15.96 0.86 -5.31
C LEU A 102 16.62 0.26 -4.06
N GLN A 103 15.88 0.18 -2.95
CA GLN A 103 16.33 -0.49 -1.73
C GLN A 103 16.57 -1.99 -1.96
N LYS A 104 15.60 -2.69 -2.58
CA LYS A 104 15.68 -4.13 -2.91
C LYS A 104 16.84 -4.43 -3.89
N MET A 105 17.11 -3.53 -4.85
CA MET A 105 18.24 -3.62 -5.77
C MET A 105 19.60 -3.33 -5.11
N GLY A 106 19.62 -2.87 -3.85
CA GLY A 106 20.84 -2.50 -3.13
C GLY A 106 21.47 -1.18 -3.60
N VAL A 107 20.80 -0.40 -4.43
CA VAL A 107 21.31 0.86 -4.98
C VAL A 107 21.56 1.89 -3.86
N LEU A 108 20.59 2.02 -2.95
CA LEU A 108 20.71 2.97 -1.85
C LEU A 108 21.92 2.64 -0.96
N ALA A 109 22.08 1.39 -0.58
CA ALA A 109 23.24 0.93 0.20
C ALA A 109 24.59 1.12 -0.54
N LYS A 110 24.63 0.80 -1.86
CA LYS A 110 25.82 0.95 -2.70
C LYS A 110 26.36 2.38 -2.72
N TYR A 111 25.47 3.36 -2.72
CA TYR A 111 25.85 4.77 -2.83
C TYR A 111 25.73 5.56 -1.51
N GLY A 112 25.35 4.88 -0.40
CA GLY A 112 25.21 5.51 0.93
C GLY A 112 24.02 6.46 1.04
N VAL A 113 22.97 6.27 0.23
CA VAL A 113 21.80 7.15 0.21
C VAL A 113 20.80 6.75 1.29
N GLN A 114 20.45 7.68 2.17
CA GLN A 114 19.44 7.45 3.21
C GLN A 114 18.03 7.70 2.69
N MET A 115 17.08 6.82 3.02
CA MET A 115 15.66 7.11 2.79
C MET A 115 15.14 7.99 3.93
N ILE A 116 14.57 9.16 3.60
CA ILE A 116 13.99 10.10 4.56
C ILE A 116 12.50 10.32 4.28
N GLY A 117 11.76 10.83 5.29
CA GLY A 117 10.30 10.89 5.25
C GLY A 117 9.68 9.61 5.81
N ALA A 118 9.96 8.47 5.17
CA ALA A 118 9.60 7.14 5.67
C ALA A 118 10.69 6.13 5.29
N THR A 119 10.94 5.15 6.15
CA THR A 119 11.85 4.03 5.84
C THR A 119 11.14 2.98 5.00
N ALA A 120 11.90 2.10 4.33
CA ALA A 120 11.32 1.00 3.56
C ALA A 120 10.43 0.09 4.44
N GLU A 121 10.86 -0.19 5.66
CA GLU A 121 10.09 -1.00 6.62
C GLU A 121 8.78 -0.32 7.03
N ALA A 122 8.81 1.00 7.26
CA ALA A 122 7.60 1.77 7.56
C ALA A 122 6.63 1.80 6.37
N ILE A 123 7.14 1.92 5.15
CA ILE A 123 6.32 1.89 3.93
C ILE A 123 5.69 0.50 3.75
N ASP A 124 6.48 -0.58 3.81
CA ASP A 124 5.96 -1.94 3.67
C ASP A 124 4.89 -2.24 4.75
N LYS A 125 5.14 -1.82 6.01
CA LYS A 125 4.21 -2.03 7.13
C LYS A 125 2.91 -1.23 7.01
N ALA A 126 2.97 -0.04 6.42
CA ALA A 126 1.79 0.79 6.18
C ALA A 126 0.95 0.33 4.99
N GLU A 127 1.61 -0.13 3.91
CA GLU A 127 0.95 -0.46 2.64
C GLU A 127 0.47 -1.91 2.58
N ASP A 128 1.12 -2.85 3.28
CA ASP A 128 0.67 -4.23 3.38
C ASP A 128 -0.46 -4.36 4.40
N ARG A 129 -1.64 -4.72 3.92
CA ARG A 129 -2.86 -4.82 4.75
C ARG A 129 -2.75 -5.79 5.92
N SER A 130 -2.01 -6.88 5.74
CA SER A 130 -1.82 -7.87 6.82
C SER A 130 -0.90 -7.31 7.88
N LEU A 131 0.23 -6.73 7.48
CA LEU A 131 1.18 -6.11 8.39
C LEU A 131 0.55 -4.90 9.11
N PHE A 132 -0.24 -4.10 8.39
CA PHE A 132 -0.96 -2.97 8.98
C PHE A 132 -1.98 -3.42 10.03
N ARG A 133 -2.83 -4.40 9.70
CA ARG A 133 -3.81 -4.95 10.65
C ARG A 133 -3.14 -5.52 11.90
N ASP A 134 -2.06 -6.28 11.72
CA ASP A 134 -1.31 -6.87 12.85
C ASP A 134 -0.70 -5.76 13.72
N ALA A 135 -0.19 -4.68 13.10
CA ALA A 135 0.31 -3.51 13.79
C ALA A 135 -0.80 -2.79 14.59
N MET A 136 -1.99 -2.59 13.98
CA MET A 136 -3.13 -1.97 14.68
C MET A 136 -3.62 -2.84 15.84
N THR A 137 -3.72 -4.14 15.64
CA THR A 137 -4.09 -5.09 16.70
C THR A 137 -3.11 -5.03 17.88
N LYS A 138 -1.81 -4.93 17.60
CA LYS A 138 -0.76 -4.83 18.63
C LYS A 138 -0.90 -3.60 19.52
N ILE A 139 -1.36 -2.49 18.96
CA ILE A 139 -1.58 -1.24 19.72
C ILE A 139 -3.03 -1.08 20.24
N GLY A 140 -3.85 -2.11 20.06
CA GLY A 140 -5.22 -2.13 20.58
C GLY A 140 -6.22 -1.29 19.79
N LEU A 141 -5.96 -1.02 18.52
CA LEU A 141 -6.85 -0.31 17.61
C LEU A 141 -7.61 -1.28 16.71
N ASP A 142 -8.88 -0.99 16.50
CA ASP A 142 -9.73 -1.74 15.59
C ASP A 142 -9.48 -1.33 14.13
N THR A 143 -9.52 -2.33 13.24
CA THR A 143 -9.60 -2.18 11.79
C THR A 143 -10.89 -2.83 11.27
N PRO A 144 -11.30 -2.63 10.01
CA PRO A 144 -12.40 -3.39 9.43
C PRO A 144 -12.14 -4.90 9.62
N LYS A 145 -13.15 -5.63 10.07
CA LYS A 145 -13.05 -7.10 10.12
C LYS A 145 -12.74 -7.61 8.73
N SER A 146 -11.76 -8.46 8.61
CA SER A 146 -11.37 -8.99 7.31
C SER A 146 -10.86 -10.42 7.41
N ALA A 147 -11.11 -11.19 6.38
CA ALA A 147 -10.61 -12.55 6.24
C ALA A 147 -10.21 -12.82 4.79
N LEU A 148 -9.13 -13.58 4.64
CA LEU A 148 -8.60 -13.97 3.34
C LEU A 148 -9.14 -15.34 2.97
N ALA A 149 -9.80 -15.44 1.84
CA ALA A 149 -10.24 -16.71 1.27
C ALA A 149 -9.36 -17.07 0.07
N ASN A 150 -8.66 -18.19 0.15
CA ASN A 150 -7.71 -18.65 -0.87
C ASN A 150 -7.63 -20.16 -0.99
N ALA A 151 -6.88 -20.63 -1.98
CA ALA A 151 -6.64 -22.04 -2.23
C ALA A 151 -5.23 -22.51 -1.79
N SER A 152 -4.52 -21.75 -0.97
CA SER A 152 -3.11 -22.00 -0.62
C SER A 152 -2.89 -23.40 -0.05
N ALA A 153 -3.75 -23.88 0.84
CA ALA A 153 -3.67 -25.20 1.43
C ALA A 153 -3.84 -26.33 0.38
N ALA A 154 -4.82 -26.18 -0.52
CA ALA A 154 -5.06 -27.13 -1.61
C ALA A 154 -3.90 -27.15 -2.61
N LYS A 155 -3.36 -25.97 -2.96
CA LYS A 155 -2.18 -25.86 -3.84
C LYS A 155 -0.94 -26.48 -3.21
N LYS A 156 -0.73 -26.27 -1.91
CA LYS A 156 0.39 -26.87 -1.18
C LYS A 156 0.30 -28.40 -1.18
N ALA A 157 -0.88 -28.94 -0.88
CA ALA A 157 -1.11 -30.38 -0.90
C ALA A 157 -0.89 -31.01 -2.30
N ASP A 158 -1.32 -30.33 -3.35
CA ASP A 158 -1.09 -30.79 -4.72
C ASP A 158 0.40 -30.71 -5.12
N ARG A 159 1.10 -29.65 -4.70
CA ARG A 159 2.55 -29.55 -4.91
C ARG A 159 3.32 -30.65 -4.20
N GLU A 160 2.95 -31.00 -2.98
CA GLU A 160 3.56 -32.10 -2.24
C GLU A 160 3.33 -33.45 -2.94
N LYS A 161 2.10 -33.72 -3.45
CA LYS A 161 1.80 -34.89 -4.26
C LYS A 161 2.63 -34.94 -5.55
N PHE A 162 2.73 -33.82 -6.25
CA PHE A 162 3.53 -33.72 -7.47
C PHE A 162 5.00 -34.04 -7.23
N LEU A 163 5.62 -33.46 -6.20
CA LEU A 163 7.01 -33.66 -5.85
C LEU A 163 7.25 -35.12 -5.38
N ALA A 164 6.32 -35.71 -4.59
CA ALA A 164 6.41 -37.10 -4.13
C ALA A 164 6.34 -38.07 -5.31
N GLU A 165 5.54 -37.79 -6.33
CA GLU A 165 5.44 -38.68 -7.50
C GLU A 165 6.69 -38.58 -8.39
N ILE A 166 7.23 -37.36 -8.59
CA ILE A 166 8.53 -37.20 -9.27
C ILE A 166 9.63 -37.99 -8.54
N ALA A 167 9.74 -37.90 -7.23
CA ALA A 167 10.73 -38.61 -6.45
C ALA A 167 10.60 -40.15 -6.60
N LYS A 168 9.37 -40.68 -6.67
CA LYS A 168 9.14 -42.09 -6.95
C LYS A 168 9.60 -42.51 -8.36
N ILE A 169 9.28 -41.70 -9.37
CA ILE A 169 9.69 -41.93 -10.76
C ILE A 169 11.23 -41.93 -10.87
N GLU A 170 11.88 -40.99 -10.22
CA GLU A 170 13.33 -40.87 -10.19
C GLU A 170 14.00 -42.08 -9.50
N ALA A 171 13.43 -42.52 -8.37
CA ALA A 171 13.92 -43.69 -7.64
C ALA A 171 13.72 -45.00 -8.41
N ALA A 172 12.66 -45.12 -9.20
CA ALA A 172 12.33 -46.33 -9.97
C ALA A 172 13.16 -46.48 -11.27
N ASN A 173 13.82 -45.42 -11.76
CA ASN A 173 14.53 -45.44 -13.03
C ASN A 173 16.02 -45.19 -12.84
N ALA A 174 16.84 -46.23 -12.99
CA ALA A 174 18.30 -46.12 -12.88
C ALA A 174 18.93 -45.41 -14.10
N ASP A 175 18.38 -45.64 -15.29
CA ASP A 175 18.87 -45.01 -16.54
C ASP A 175 18.46 -43.53 -16.62
N PRO A 176 19.40 -42.60 -16.84
CA PRO A 176 19.11 -41.15 -16.90
C PRO A 176 18.14 -40.75 -18.01
N GLN A 177 18.21 -41.41 -19.19
CA GLN A 177 17.32 -41.05 -20.32
C GLN A 177 15.90 -41.55 -20.08
N ALA A 178 15.74 -42.78 -19.58
CA ALA A 178 14.44 -43.35 -19.21
C ALA A 178 13.80 -42.54 -18.07
N ARG A 179 14.58 -42.09 -17.08
CA ARG A 179 14.16 -41.22 -15.99
C ARG A 179 13.61 -39.91 -16.51
N ALA A 180 14.36 -39.18 -17.35
CA ALA A 180 13.94 -37.91 -17.93
C ALA A 180 12.66 -38.06 -18.77
N ALA A 181 12.55 -39.14 -19.57
CA ALA A 181 11.35 -39.39 -20.35
C ALA A 181 10.11 -39.69 -19.48
N ALA A 182 10.27 -40.43 -18.39
CA ALA A 182 9.19 -40.76 -17.44
C ALA A 182 8.72 -39.48 -16.67
N VAL A 183 9.64 -38.65 -16.21
CA VAL A 183 9.32 -37.35 -15.58
C VAL A 183 8.56 -36.47 -16.55
N ALA A 184 9.05 -36.29 -17.77
CA ALA A 184 8.37 -35.43 -18.77
C ALA A 184 6.98 -35.97 -19.16
N ALA A 185 6.78 -37.30 -19.18
CA ALA A 185 5.47 -37.90 -19.42
C ALA A 185 4.49 -37.61 -18.26
N PHE A 186 4.98 -37.69 -17.02
CA PHE A 186 4.20 -37.37 -15.83
C PHE A 186 3.85 -35.87 -15.80
N GLU A 187 4.79 -34.98 -16.10
CA GLU A 187 4.55 -33.52 -16.16
C GLU A 187 3.48 -33.16 -17.19
N ARG A 188 3.52 -33.74 -18.39
CA ARG A 188 2.45 -33.54 -19.40
C ARG A 188 1.08 -34.00 -18.88
N LYS A 189 1.03 -35.18 -18.24
CA LYS A 189 -0.21 -35.69 -17.64
C LYS A 189 -0.68 -34.79 -16.50
N TRP A 190 0.24 -34.25 -15.70
CA TRP A 190 -0.09 -33.30 -14.65
C TRP A 190 -0.66 -32.00 -15.23
N GLN A 191 -0.03 -31.46 -16.26
CA GLN A 191 -0.51 -30.26 -16.96
C GLN A 191 -1.91 -30.44 -17.54
N SER A 192 -2.21 -31.59 -18.14
CA SER A 192 -3.56 -31.84 -18.70
C SER A 192 -4.69 -31.82 -17.65
N GLY A 193 -4.36 -32.02 -16.36
CA GLY A 193 -5.32 -31.92 -15.25
C GLY A 193 -5.42 -30.53 -14.62
N GLU A 194 -4.83 -29.51 -15.22
CA GLU A 194 -4.78 -28.14 -14.65
C GLU A 194 -6.19 -27.53 -14.48
N SER A 195 -7.06 -27.71 -15.45
CA SER A 195 -8.44 -27.18 -15.41
C SER A 195 -9.25 -27.73 -14.23
N GLU A 196 -9.14 -29.04 -13.97
CA GLU A 196 -9.83 -29.66 -12.83
C GLU A 196 -9.25 -29.22 -11.49
N ARG A 197 -7.92 -29.05 -11.42
CA ARG A 197 -7.28 -28.52 -10.22
C ARG A 197 -7.71 -27.07 -9.95
N ARG A 198 -7.78 -26.24 -11.00
CA ARG A 198 -8.23 -24.86 -10.89
C ARG A 198 -9.67 -24.77 -10.37
N LYS A 199 -10.58 -25.61 -10.87
CA LYS A 199 -11.95 -25.70 -10.34
C LYS A 199 -11.97 -26.08 -8.86
N ARG A 200 -11.24 -27.10 -8.46
CA ARG A 200 -11.13 -27.52 -7.05
C ARG A 200 -10.53 -26.44 -6.15
N TYR A 201 -9.56 -25.65 -6.66
CA TYR A 201 -9.02 -24.51 -5.93
C TYR A 201 -10.07 -23.42 -5.72
N GLY A 202 -10.89 -23.15 -6.74
CA GLY A 202 -12.03 -22.24 -6.62
C GLY A 202 -13.04 -22.69 -5.57
N GLU A 203 -13.43 -23.96 -5.59
CA GLU A 203 -14.35 -24.55 -4.60
C GLU A 203 -13.80 -24.45 -3.16
N HIS A 204 -12.49 -24.68 -2.98
CA HIS A 204 -11.85 -24.55 -1.69
C HIS A 204 -11.84 -23.09 -1.18
N ALA A 205 -11.49 -22.14 -2.04
CA ALA A 205 -11.50 -20.72 -1.72
C ALA A 205 -12.93 -20.21 -1.41
N LEU A 206 -13.94 -20.66 -2.16
CA LEU A 206 -15.33 -20.37 -1.88
C LEU A 206 -15.80 -20.89 -0.52
N GLY A 207 -15.38 -22.10 -0.15
CA GLY A 207 -15.65 -22.64 1.18
C GLY A 207 -15.06 -21.78 2.30
N GLN A 208 -13.85 -21.29 2.14
CA GLN A 208 -13.24 -20.34 3.10
C GLN A 208 -13.97 -18.99 3.12
N ALA A 209 -14.42 -18.51 1.96
CA ALA A 209 -15.18 -17.27 1.87
C ALA A 209 -16.50 -17.33 2.65
N LEU A 210 -17.19 -18.47 2.62
CA LEU A 210 -18.41 -18.67 3.40
C LEU A 210 -18.16 -18.67 4.92
N ILE A 211 -17.00 -19.18 5.36
CA ILE A 211 -16.58 -19.07 6.77
C ILE A 211 -16.31 -17.60 7.12
N ALA A 212 -15.57 -16.90 6.25
CA ALA A 212 -15.28 -15.49 6.41
C ALA A 212 -16.55 -14.62 6.51
N LEU A 213 -17.58 -14.92 5.69
CA LEU A 213 -18.86 -14.23 5.74
C LEU A 213 -19.54 -14.32 7.13
N ALA A 214 -19.40 -15.45 7.81
CA ALA A 214 -19.97 -15.61 9.16
C ALA A 214 -19.27 -14.71 10.20
N GLU A 215 -17.99 -14.37 10.00
CA GLU A 215 -17.23 -13.50 10.88
C GLU A 215 -17.37 -12.01 10.52
N VAL A 216 -17.36 -11.71 9.23
CA VAL A 216 -17.39 -10.34 8.69
C VAL A 216 -18.82 -9.78 8.69
N GLY A 217 -19.80 -10.60 8.31
CA GLY A 217 -21.19 -10.17 8.14
C GLY A 217 -21.45 -9.50 6.79
N LEU A 218 -22.66 -8.94 6.67
CA LEU A 218 -23.12 -8.17 5.49
C LEU A 218 -23.52 -6.75 5.92
N PRO A 219 -23.33 -5.75 5.05
CA PRO A 219 -22.68 -5.81 3.73
C PRO A 219 -21.19 -6.16 3.83
N ALA A 220 -20.65 -6.87 2.82
CA ALA A 220 -19.24 -7.25 2.75
C ALA A 220 -18.60 -6.71 1.47
N ILE A 221 -17.36 -6.26 1.57
CA ILE A 221 -16.54 -5.86 0.43
C ILE A 221 -15.68 -7.05 0.03
N ILE A 222 -15.69 -7.40 -1.24
CA ILE A 222 -14.88 -8.48 -1.81
C ILE A 222 -13.84 -7.85 -2.74
N ARG A 223 -12.57 -8.15 -2.48
CA ARG A 223 -11.44 -7.62 -3.26
C ARG A 223 -10.54 -8.77 -3.72
N PRO A 224 -10.53 -9.08 -5.02
CA PRO A 224 -9.60 -10.06 -5.58
C PRO A 224 -8.14 -9.59 -5.41
N SER A 225 -7.26 -10.50 -5.04
CA SER A 225 -5.83 -10.21 -4.93
C SER A 225 -5.19 -10.14 -6.33
N PHE A 226 -4.25 -9.19 -6.49
CA PHE A 226 -3.47 -8.99 -7.72
C PHE A 226 -4.30 -8.65 -8.97
N THR A 227 -5.45 -8.02 -8.82
CA THR A 227 -6.24 -7.47 -9.93
C THR A 227 -6.07 -5.95 -10.03
N MET A 228 -6.19 -5.42 -11.25
CA MET A 228 -6.12 -3.98 -11.49
C MET A 228 -7.53 -3.37 -11.55
N GLY A 229 -7.69 -2.15 -11.01
CA GLY A 229 -8.92 -1.37 -11.16
C GLY A 229 -10.16 -2.00 -10.53
N GLY A 230 -10.02 -2.84 -9.50
CA GLY A 230 -11.16 -3.47 -8.83
C GLY A 230 -11.85 -4.58 -9.61
N THR A 231 -11.23 -5.08 -10.70
CA THR A 231 -11.80 -6.13 -11.55
C THR A 231 -12.16 -7.37 -10.74
N GLY A 232 -13.39 -7.84 -10.86
CA GLY A 232 -13.92 -9.01 -10.16
C GLY A 232 -14.35 -8.76 -8.72
N GLY A 233 -14.06 -7.57 -8.17
CA GLY A 233 -14.49 -7.17 -6.83
C GLY A 233 -15.88 -6.54 -6.81
N GLY A 234 -16.37 -6.25 -5.60
CA GLY A 234 -17.66 -5.59 -5.41
C GLY A 234 -18.10 -5.57 -3.94
N ILE A 235 -19.30 -5.06 -3.73
CA ILE A 235 -19.95 -5.02 -2.42
C ILE A 235 -21.17 -5.94 -2.51
N ALA A 236 -21.25 -6.86 -1.55
CA ALA A 236 -22.37 -7.78 -1.41
C ALA A 236 -23.29 -7.32 -0.28
N TYR A 237 -24.56 -7.13 -0.57
CA TYR A 237 -25.58 -6.76 0.42
C TYR A 237 -26.38 -7.96 0.91
N ASN A 238 -26.33 -9.08 0.20
CA ASN A 238 -26.98 -10.33 0.54
C ASN A 238 -26.09 -11.53 0.16
N ARG A 239 -26.52 -12.72 0.60
CA ARG A 239 -25.73 -13.95 0.40
C ARG A 239 -25.59 -14.35 -1.07
N GLU A 240 -26.58 -14.09 -1.89
CA GLU A 240 -26.58 -14.44 -3.33
C GLU A 240 -25.55 -13.59 -4.06
N GLU A 241 -25.61 -12.27 -3.89
CA GLU A 241 -24.59 -11.34 -4.41
C GLU A 241 -23.20 -11.68 -3.91
N PHE A 242 -23.06 -12.08 -2.64
CA PHE A 242 -21.78 -12.47 -2.05
C PHE A 242 -21.18 -13.65 -2.82
N LEU A 243 -21.93 -14.69 -3.06
CA LEU A 243 -21.45 -15.87 -3.79
C LEU A 243 -21.02 -15.52 -5.21
N ASP A 244 -21.83 -14.77 -5.94
CA ASP A 244 -21.54 -14.34 -7.31
C ASP A 244 -20.28 -13.48 -7.40
N ILE A 245 -20.10 -12.54 -6.47
CA ILE A 245 -18.93 -11.66 -6.46
C ILE A 245 -17.69 -12.43 -6.05
N VAL A 246 -17.77 -13.32 -5.06
CA VAL A 246 -16.65 -14.15 -4.61
C VAL A 246 -16.19 -15.08 -5.73
N GLU A 247 -17.09 -15.77 -6.42
CA GLU A 247 -16.74 -16.65 -7.53
C GLU A 247 -16.01 -15.89 -8.64
N ARG A 248 -16.58 -14.75 -9.08
CA ARG A 248 -15.92 -13.88 -10.08
C ARG A 248 -14.56 -13.38 -9.59
N GLY A 249 -14.45 -13.02 -8.32
CA GLY A 249 -13.20 -12.56 -7.72
C GLY A 249 -12.13 -13.62 -7.68
N ILE A 250 -12.47 -14.85 -7.29
CA ILE A 250 -11.57 -16.00 -7.28
C ILE A 250 -11.08 -16.32 -8.70
N ASP A 251 -11.97 -16.25 -9.69
CA ASP A 251 -11.62 -16.50 -11.10
C ASP A 251 -10.73 -15.38 -11.67
N ALA A 252 -11.00 -14.13 -11.32
CA ALA A 252 -10.21 -12.98 -11.75
C ALA A 252 -8.82 -12.96 -11.11
N SER A 253 -8.68 -13.48 -9.88
CA SER A 253 -7.40 -13.48 -9.16
C SER A 253 -6.44 -14.54 -9.72
N PRO A 254 -5.21 -14.15 -10.13
CA PRO A 254 -4.19 -15.11 -10.57
C PRO A 254 -3.81 -16.14 -9.50
N THR A 255 -4.02 -15.79 -8.24
CA THR A 255 -3.72 -16.63 -7.08
C THR A 255 -4.93 -17.40 -6.54
N ASN A 256 -6.13 -17.22 -7.12
CA ASN A 256 -7.42 -17.70 -6.60
C ASN A 256 -7.64 -17.26 -5.15
N GLU A 257 -7.49 -15.96 -4.91
CA GLU A 257 -7.53 -15.37 -3.59
C GLU A 257 -8.41 -14.12 -3.60
N VAL A 258 -9.28 -14.00 -2.60
CA VAL A 258 -10.09 -12.81 -2.36
C VAL A 258 -10.00 -12.39 -0.89
N LEU A 259 -9.89 -11.11 -0.66
CA LEU A 259 -10.05 -10.50 0.65
C LEU A 259 -11.53 -10.14 0.83
N ILE A 260 -12.09 -10.53 1.97
CA ILE A 260 -13.46 -10.24 2.38
C ILE A 260 -13.38 -9.31 3.57
N GLU A 261 -13.97 -8.12 3.47
CA GLU A 261 -13.88 -7.08 4.48
C GLU A 261 -15.28 -6.61 4.91
N GLU A 262 -15.41 -6.23 6.17
CA GLU A 262 -16.57 -5.52 6.72
C GLU A 262 -16.78 -4.23 5.94
N SER A 263 -18.00 -3.99 5.49
CA SER A 263 -18.34 -2.75 4.82
C SER A 263 -18.57 -1.64 5.83
N VAL A 264 -17.89 -0.54 5.63
CA VAL A 264 -18.04 0.71 6.40
C VAL A 264 -18.79 1.79 5.60
N LEU A 265 -19.52 1.40 4.58
CA LEU A 265 -20.36 2.32 3.80
C LEU A 265 -21.31 3.09 4.71
N GLY A 266 -21.40 4.39 4.47
CA GLY A 266 -22.26 5.28 5.25
C GLY A 266 -21.70 5.69 6.61
N TRP A 267 -20.52 5.19 7.01
CA TRP A 267 -19.85 5.69 8.22
C TRP A 267 -19.27 7.07 7.96
N LYS A 268 -19.08 7.84 9.03
CA LYS A 268 -18.39 9.12 8.96
C LYS A 268 -16.90 8.90 8.72
N GLU A 269 -16.31 9.72 7.86
CA GLU A 269 -14.89 9.66 7.52
C GLU A 269 -14.14 10.86 8.10
N TYR A 270 -13.03 10.55 8.77
CA TYR A 270 -12.12 11.54 9.33
C TYR A 270 -10.68 11.20 9.01
N GLU A 271 -9.86 12.23 8.93
CA GLU A 271 -8.43 12.09 8.70
C GLU A 271 -7.65 12.95 9.71
N MET A 272 -6.46 12.47 10.08
CA MET A 272 -5.51 13.24 10.86
C MET A 272 -4.20 13.37 10.10
N GLU A 273 -3.80 14.62 9.85
CA GLU A 273 -2.46 14.91 9.38
C GLU A 273 -1.50 14.99 10.57
N VAL A 274 -0.52 14.13 10.58
CA VAL A 274 0.38 13.93 11.72
C VAL A 274 1.83 14.04 11.29
N VAL A 275 2.64 14.74 12.05
CA VAL A 275 4.08 14.84 11.81
C VAL A 275 4.83 14.31 13.02
N ARG A 276 5.86 13.50 12.78
CA ARG A 276 6.74 12.97 13.83
C ARG A 276 8.20 13.13 13.45
N ASP A 277 9.06 13.42 14.43
CA ASP A 277 10.52 13.47 14.28
C ASP A 277 11.23 12.32 15.00
N LYS A 278 12.54 12.20 14.79
CA LYS A 278 13.39 11.19 15.45
C LYS A 278 13.49 11.31 16.96
N ALA A 279 13.16 12.47 17.51
CA ALA A 279 13.14 12.71 18.96
C ALA A 279 11.76 12.37 19.57
N ASP A 280 10.88 11.75 18.79
CA ASP A 280 9.50 11.40 19.16
C ASP A 280 8.59 12.63 19.45
N ASN A 281 8.97 13.81 18.95
CA ASN A 281 8.01 14.91 18.91
C ASN A 281 6.97 14.59 17.85
N CYS A 282 5.73 14.38 18.29
CA CYS A 282 4.63 13.98 17.42
C CYS A 282 3.45 14.93 17.63
N ILE A 283 2.98 15.55 16.54
CA ILE A 283 1.92 16.54 16.57
C ILE A 283 0.86 16.27 15.51
N ILE A 284 -0.39 16.58 15.82
CA ILE A 284 -1.46 16.69 14.84
C ILE A 284 -1.36 18.07 14.19
N VAL A 285 -1.16 18.10 12.89
CA VAL A 285 -1.12 19.35 12.11
C VAL A 285 -2.54 19.87 11.92
N CYS A 286 -3.45 19.01 11.48
CA CYS A 286 -4.88 19.31 11.40
C CYS A 286 -5.73 18.03 11.49
N SER A 287 -6.98 18.21 11.90
CA SER A 287 -8.04 17.22 11.78
C SER A 287 -8.91 17.56 10.59
N ILE A 288 -9.36 16.54 9.87
CA ILE A 288 -10.07 16.69 8.62
C ILE A 288 -11.35 15.85 8.69
N GLU A 289 -12.42 16.39 8.14
CA GLU A 289 -13.69 15.70 7.98
C GLU A 289 -14.06 15.67 6.51
N ASN A 290 -14.35 14.47 6.00
CA ASN A 290 -15.00 14.32 4.70
C ASN A 290 -16.52 14.35 4.93
N ILE A 291 -17.18 15.33 4.30
CA ILE A 291 -18.62 15.56 4.51
C ILE A 291 -19.44 14.42 3.91
N ASP A 292 -18.99 13.87 2.80
CA ASP A 292 -19.59 12.68 2.21
C ASP A 292 -19.20 11.43 3.03
N PRO A 293 -20.13 10.49 3.23
CA PRO A 293 -19.85 9.30 4.02
C PRO A 293 -18.88 8.35 3.30
N MET A 294 -18.30 7.45 4.07
CA MET A 294 -17.49 6.34 3.53
C MET A 294 -18.21 5.64 2.38
N GLY A 295 -17.46 5.45 1.27
CA GLY A 295 -17.96 4.93 -0.01
C GLY A 295 -17.90 5.95 -1.14
N VAL A 296 -17.88 7.26 -0.83
CA VAL A 296 -17.45 8.30 -1.76
C VAL A 296 -15.92 8.39 -1.67
N HIS A 297 -15.24 8.41 -2.80
CA HIS A 297 -13.78 8.55 -2.79
C HIS A 297 -13.37 9.91 -2.19
N THR A 298 -12.36 9.95 -1.33
CA THR A 298 -11.90 11.18 -0.67
C THR A 298 -11.57 12.30 -1.66
N GLY A 299 -11.10 11.95 -2.87
CA GLY A 299 -10.85 12.87 -3.98
C GLY A 299 -12.11 13.57 -4.52
N ASP A 300 -13.28 12.98 -4.32
CA ASP A 300 -14.57 13.47 -4.82
C ASP A 300 -15.46 14.05 -3.69
N SER A 301 -15.01 13.92 -2.42
CA SER A 301 -15.73 14.43 -1.26
C SER A 301 -15.40 15.89 -0.97
N ILE A 302 -16.34 16.60 -0.34
CA ILE A 302 -16.07 17.90 0.26
C ILE A 302 -15.27 17.67 1.54
N THR A 303 -14.06 18.18 1.56
CA THR A 303 -13.12 18.07 2.69
C THR A 303 -13.09 19.36 3.49
N VAL A 304 -13.23 19.26 4.80
CA VAL A 304 -13.23 20.41 5.73
C VAL A 304 -12.13 20.23 6.78
N ALA A 305 -11.33 21.26 6.98
CA ALA A 305 -10.31 21.34 8.01
C ALA A 305 -10.44 22.67 8.79
N PRO A 306 -10.48 22.64 10.14
CA PRO A 306 -10.53 21.46 11.00
C PRO A 306 -11.86 20.72 10.91
N ALA A 307 -11.88 19.44 11.38
CA ALA A 307 -13.12 18.67 11.49
C ALA A 307 -14.16 19.40 12.34
N LEU A 308 -15.41 19.45 11.86
CA LEU A 308 -16.47 20.26 12.44
C LEU A 308 -17.39 19.49 13.41
N THR A 309 -17.57 18.18 13.19
CA THR A 309 -18.58 17.40 13.92
C THR A 309 -18.00 16.49 15.00
N LEU A 310 -16.67 16.51 15.20
CA LEU A 310 -16.02 15.80 16.31
C LEU A 310 -16.27 16.51 17.63
N THR A 311 -16.69 15.76 18.64
CA THR A 311 -16.62 16.23 20.02
C THR A 311 -15.15 16.25 20.49
N ASP A 312 -14.84 17.04 21.51
CA ASP A 312 -13.49 17.08 22.09
C ASP A 312 -13.00 15.69 22.53
N LYS A 313 -13.89 14.88 23.10
CA LYS A 313 -13.57 13.51 23.52
C LYS A 313 -13.21 12.61 22.33
N GLU A 314 -13.98 12.64 21.25
CA GLU A 314 -13.71 11.88 20.03
C GLU A 314 -12.40 12.33 19.39
N TYR A 315 -12.17 13.63 19.31
CA TYR A 315 -10.91 14.20 18.84
C TYR A 315 -9.71 13.69 19.64
N GLN A 316 -9.79 13.69 20.99
CA GLN A 316 -8.70 13.21 21.84
C GLN A 316 -8.40 11.72 21.60
N VAL A 317 -9.43 10.89 21.47
CA VAL A 317 -9.27 9.46 21.17
C VAL A 317 -8.60 9.26 19.81
N MET A 318 -9.06 9.98 18.79
CA MET A 318 -8.53 9.89 17.43
C MET A 318 -7.08 10.41 17.35
N ARG A 319 -6.78 11.50 18.08
CA ARG A 319 -5.42 12.03 18.21
C ARG A 319 -4.48 10.98 18.81
N ASP A 320 -4.86 10.42 19.97
CA ASP A 320 -4.02 9.45 20.67
C ASP A 320 -3.81 8.18 19.83
N ALA A 321 -4.84 7.72 19.12
CA ALA A 321 -4.74 6.64 18.15
C ALA A 321 -3.76 6.98 17.03
N SER A 322 -3.84 8.17 16.44
CA SER A 322 -2.94 8.61 15.37
C SER A 322 -1.48 8.64 15.81
N LEU A 323 -1.20 9.15 17.01
CA LEU A 323 0.16 9.16 17.56
C LEU A 323 0.69 7.73 17.79
N ALA A 324 -0.17 6.81 18.24
CA ALA A 324 0.18 5.40 18.42
C ALA A 324 0.46 4.71 17.08
N VAL A 325 -0.35 4.99 16.06
CA VAL A 325 -0.17 4.47 14.69
C VAL A 325 1.19 4.85 14.13
N LEU A 326 1.56 6.15 14.17
CA LEU A 326 2.85 6.60 13.63
C LEU A 326 4.04 5.95 14.33
N ARG A 327 3.94 5.78 15.66
CA ARG A 327 4.99 5.12 16.45
C ARG A 327 5.12 3.64 16.09
N GLU A 328 3.99 2.93 15.98
CA GLU A 328 4.02 1.49 15.66
C GLU A 328 4.45 1.22 14.22
N ILE A 329 4.03 2.04 13.26
CA ILE A 329 4.48 1.94 11.86
C ILE A 329 5.96 2.30 11.73
N GLY A 330 6.45 3.27 12.51
CA GLY A 330 7.85 3.67 12.52
C GLY A 330 8.17 4.86 11.61
N VAL A 331 7.19 5.69 11.26
CA VAL A 331 7.47 6.98 10.61
C VAL A 331 8.12 7.92 11.62
N GLU A 332 9.33 8.39 11.32
CA GLU A 332 10.13 9.15 12.27
C GLU A 332 10.75 10.45 11.70
N THR A 333 10.53 10.77 10.46
CA THR A 333 11.10 11.96 9.81
C THR A 333 10.13 12.59 8.80
N GLY A 334 8.82 12.47 9.01
CA GLY A 334 7.87 12.95 8.02
C GLY A 334 6.45 13.09 8.53
N GLY A 335 5.60 13.51 7.62
CA GLY A 335 4.17 13.58 7.78
C GLY A 335 3.48 12.32 7.28
N SER A 336 2.32 12.08 7.82
CA SER A 336 1.47 10.95 7.46
C SER A 336 0.02 11.32 7.63
N ASN A 337 -0.82 10.73 6.79
CA ASN A 337 -2.26 10.83 6.90
C ASN A 337 -2.81 9.53 7.51
N VAL A 338 -3.58 9.64 8.58
CA VAL A 338 -4.25 8.50 9.23
C VAL A 338 -5.75 8.66 9.02
N GLN A 339 -6.38 7.68 8.40
CA GLN A 339 -7.81 7.69 8.08
C GLN A 339 -8.61 6.84 9.06
N PHE A 340 -9.73 7.40 9.51
CA PHE A 340 -10.64 6.78 10.46
C PHE A 340 -12.06 6.73 9.91
N ALA A 341 -12.78 5.67 10.26
CA ALA A 341 -14.22 5.63 10.10
C ALA A 341 -14.91 5.52 11.46
N ILE A 342 -15.98 6.27 11.64
CA ILE A 342 -16.81 6.23 12.85
C ILE A 342 -18.23 5.81 12.47
N ASN A 343 -18.69 4.72 13.08
CA ASN A 343 -20.07 4.27 12.92
C ASN A 343 -21.03 5.29 13.56
N PRO A 344 -21.93 5.91 12.76
CA PRO A 344 -22.84 6.94 13.27
C PRO A 344 -23.89 6.42 14.26
N GLU A 345 -24.15 5.11 14.28
CA GLU A 345 -25.18 4.51 15.15
C GLU A 345 -24.65 4.22 16.55
N ASN A 346 -23.40 3.76 16.68
CA ASN A 346 -22.87 3.29 17.96
C ASN A 346 -21.54 3.92 18.37
N GLY A 347 -20.95 4.79 17.53
CA GLY A 347 -19.69 5.49 17.81
C GLY A 347 -18.43 4.61 17.72
N ARG A 348 -18.53 3.36 17.19
CA ARG A 348 -17.35 2.53 16.98
C ARG A 348 -16.41 3.21 16.00
N MET A 349 -15.17 3.45 16.43
CA MET A 349 -14.09 4.01 15.62
C MET A 349 -13.16 2.89 15.16
N ILE A 350 -12.80 2.92 13.89
CA ILE A 350 -11.81 2.02 13.29
C ILE A 350 -10.79 2.80 12.50
N VAL A 351 -9.57 2.28 12.41
CA VAL A 351 -8.53 2.79 11.52
C VAL A 351 -8.67 2.11 10.17
N ILE A 352 -8.78 2.90 9.11
CA ILE A 352 -8.92 2.39 7.74
C ILE A 352 -7.54 2.13 7.14
N GLU A 353 -6.69 3.16 7.13
CA GLU A 353 -5.35 3.09 6.59
C GLU A 353 -4.48 4.22 7.14
N MET A 354 -3.19 4.09 6.94
CA MET A 354 -2.23 5.14 7.19
C MET A 354 -1.33 5.26 5.96
N ASN A 355 -1.26 6.45 5.42
CA ASN A 355 -0.42 6.76 4.27
C ASN A 355 0.90 7.37 4.77
N PRO A 356 2.07 6.69 4.61
CA PRO A 356 3.37 7.20 5.07
C PRO A 356 3.93 8.23 4.07
N ARG A 357 3.11 9.12 3.60
CA ARG A 357 3.38 10.13 2.58
C ARG A 357 2.44 11.32 2.77
N VAL A 358 2.71 12.40 2.07
CA VAL A 358 1.75 13.51 1.98
C VAL A 358 0.46 13.04 1.34
N SER A 359 -0.63 13.61 1.79
CA SER A 359 -1.96 13.41 1.22
C SER A 359 -2.45 14.68 0.53
N ARG A 360 -3.64 14.62 -0.06
CA ARG A 360 -4.32 15.80 -0.61
C ARG A 360 -4.50 16.87 0.46
N SER A 361 -4.88 16.49 1.64
CA SER A 361 -5.11 17.41 2.77
C SER A 361 -3.83 18.05 3.29
N SER A 362 -2.66 17.43 3.08
CA SER A 362 -1.37 18.07 3.41
C SER A 362 -1.03 19.23 2.48
N ALA A 363 -1.70 19.36 1.34
CA ALA A 363 -1.49 20.45 0.37
C ALA A 363 -2.32 21.70 0.67
N LEU A 364 -3.24 21.61 1.62
CA LEU A 364 -4.07 22.74 2.09
C LEU A 364 -3.38 23.51 3.19
#